data_7de03bae298cae242df76e4134fcb394
#
_entry.id   7de03bae298cae242df76e4134fcb394
#
_cell.length_a   1.000
_cell.length_b   1.000
_cell.length_c   1.000
_cell.angle_alpha   90.00
_cell.angle_beta   90.00
_cell.angle_gamma   90.00
#
_symmetry.space_group_name_H-M   'P 1'
#
loop_
_entity.id
_entity.type
_entity.pdbx_description
1 polymer ?
#
loop_
_entity_poly.entity_id
_entity_poly.type
_entity_poly.pdbx_seq_one_letter_code
_entity_poly.pdbx_strand_id
1 'polypeptide(L)'
;MARFVLTRRTPLPPAVCWERLTAWPRHGERVPFTRVGVARGTGREVGDVVLARTAVGPLRFDDPMEIVELVPPGPGRDGLCRLAKRGRPVRGGVVLRVRAVGGGSVAVWAEELRISGVPRFADPVVAATGRLVFGRVLDRLLR
;
A
#
# COMPACT_ATOMS: atom_id res chain seq x y z
N MET A 1 -7.09 7.73 -14.17
CA MET A 1 -6.37 6.88 -13.22
C MET A 1 -7.25 5.76 -12.73
N ALA A 2 -6.71 4.57 -12.63
CA ALA A 2 -7.40 3.48 -11.98
C ALA A 2 -7.42 3.72 -10.47
N ARG A 3 -8.55 3.45 -9.82
CA ARG A 3 -8.74 3.66 -8.39
C ARG A 3 -9.43 2.47 -7.76
N PHE A 4 -8.99 2.10 -6.58
CA PHE A 4 -9.70 1.11 -5.77
C PHE A 4 -9.56 1.42 -4.28
N VAL A 5 -10.52 0.94 -3.50
CA VAL A 5 -10.53 1.05 -2.05
C VAL A 5 -10.80 -0.32 -1.46
N LEU A 6 -9.98 -0.71 -0.50
CA LEU A 6 -10.13 -1.94 0.26
C LEU A 6 -10.40 -1.59 1.71
N THR A 7 -11.37 -2.27 2.32
CA THR A 7 -11.71 -2.10 3.73
C THR A 7 -11.76 -3.46 4.39
N ARG A 8 -11.08 -3.61 5.54
CA ARG A 8 -11.05 -4.86 6.29
C ARG A 8 -11.24 -4.60 7.77
N ARG A 9 -12.10 -5.39 8.40
CA ARG A 9 -12.19 -5.45 9.85
C ARG A 9 -11.21 -6.48 10.39
N THR A 10 -10.64 -6.18 11.55
CA THR A 10 -9.71 -7.07 12.23
C THR A 10 -9.87 -6.94 13.74
N PRO A 11 -9.72 -8.05 14.50
CA PRO A 11 -9.70 -7.97 15.97
C PRO A 11 -8.43 -7.36 16.53
N LEU A 12 -7.43 -7.06 15.68
CA LEU A 12 -6.17 -6.48 16.13
C LEU A 12 -6.38 -5.06 16.68
N PRO A 13 -5.72 -4.73 17.80
CA PRO A 13 -5.71 -3.35 18.29
C PRO A 13 -5.11 -2.39 17.24
N PRO A 14 -5.49 -1.10 17.25
CA PRO A 14 -5.00 -0.16 16.24
C PRO A 14 -3.49 -0.10 16.10
N ALA A 15 -2.74 -0.12 17.21
CA ALA A 15 -1.28 -0.08 17.15
C ALA A 15 -0.70 -1.30 16.44
N VAL A 16 -1.23 -2.49 16.69
CA VAL A 16 -0.78 -3.74 16.05
C VAL A 16 -1.19 -3.75 14.59
N CYS A 17 -2.41 -3.35 14.27
CA CYS A 17 -2.87 -3.21 12.90
C CYS A 17 -1.96 -2.26 12.11
N TRP A 18 -1.62 -1.13 12.69
CA TRP A 18 -0.72 -0.15 12.10
C TRP A 18 0.66 -0.72 11.80
N GLU A 19 1.26 -1.40 12.77
CA GLU A 19 2.57 -2.03 12.58
C GLU A 19 2.55 -3.02 11.42
N ARG A 20 1.50 -3.79 11.29
CA ARG A 20 1.36 -4.76 10.20
C ARG A 20 1.17 -4.08 8.85
N LEU A 21 0.36 -3.03 8.78
CA LEU A 21 0.16 -2.28 7.54
C LEU A 21 1.43 -1.57 7.07
N THR A 22 2.29 -1.17 7.99
CA THR A 22 3.54 -0.47 7.68
C THR A 22 4.77 -1.38 7.68
N ALA A 23 4.57 -2.69 7.76
CA ALA A 23 5.64 -3.68 7.62
C ALA A 23 5.95 -3.89 6.12
N TRP A 24 6.61 -2.91 5.52
CA TRP A 24 6.81 -2.82 4.08
C TRP A 24 7.32 -4.08 3.40
N PRO A 25 8.33 -4.79 3.92
CA PRO A 25 8.82 -6.00 3.25
C PRO A 25 7.76 -7.07 3.06
N ARG A 26 6.76 -7.12 3.94
CA ARG A 26 5.69 -8.11 3.86
C ARG A 26 4.67 -7.81 2.76
N HIS A 27 4.63 -6.58 2.26
CA HIS A 27 3.72 -6.20 1.18
C HIS A 27 3.98 -6.96 -0.12
N GLY A 28 5.20 -7.42 -0.34
CA GLY A 28 5.55 -8.19 -1.53
C GLY A 28 5.27 -9.69 -1.45
N GLU A 29 4.98 -10.23 -0.28
CA GLU A 29 4.85 -11.68 -0.07
C GLU A 29 3.75 -12.33 -0.92
N ARG A 30 2.70 -11.58 -1.26
CA ARG A 30 1.55 -12.08 -2.03
C ARG A 30 1.43 -11.44 -3.42
N VAL A 31 2.43 -10.69 -3.84
CA VAL A 31 2.48 -10.08 -5.17
C VAL A 31 3.49 -10.87 -6.02
N PRO A 32 3.04 -11.54 -7.10
CA PRO A 32 3.95 -12.33 -7.92
C PRO A 32 5.11 -11.49 -8.45
N PHE A 33 6.30 -12.10 -8.45
CA PHE A 33 7.53 -11.51 -9.03
C PHE A 33 7.95 -10.18 -8.41
N THR A 34 7.43 -9.84 -7.23
CA THR A 34 7.60 -8.52 -6.62
C THR A 34 8.27 -8.63 -5.25
N ARG A 35 9.23 -7.74 -5.01
CA ARG A 35 9.83 -7.54 -3.69
C ARG A 35 9.57 -6.11 -3.25
N VAL A 36 9.21 -5.94 -2.00
CA VAL A 36 8.99 -4.62 -1.39
C VAL A 36 9.98 -4.44 -0.25
N GLY A 37 10.56 -3.27 -0.15
CA GLY A 37 11.49 -2.94 0.91
C GLY A 37 11.65 -1.44 1.05
N VAL A 38 12.47 -1.02 2.00
CA VAL A 38 12.78 0.38 2.21
C VAL A 38 14.06 0.71 1.44
N ALA A 39 13.94 1.64 0.49
CA ALA A 39 15.07 2.07 -0.34
C ALA A 39 15.79 3.28 0.26
N ARG A 40 15.11 4.05 1.13
CA ARG A 40 15.66 5.24 1.76
C ARG A 40 15.04 5.40 3.15
N GLY A 41 15.88 5.60 4.16
CA GLY A 41 15.46 5.79 5.53
C GLY A 41 15.03 4.50 6.22
N THR A 42 14.20 4.62 7.24
CA THR A 42 13.71 3.49 8.04
C THR A 42 12.36 2.97 7.57
N GLY A 43 11.64 3.71 6.73
CA GLY A 43 10.26 3.44 6.38
C GLY A 43 9.26 3.92 7.43
N ARG A 44 9.72 4.71 8.40
CA ARG A 44 8.91 5.19 9.53
C ARG A 44 8.89 6.70 9.66
N GLU A 45 9.37 7.42 8.66
CA GLU A 45 9.45 8.88 8.67
C GLU A 45 9.00 9.45 7.33
N VAL A 46 8.46 10.64 7.36
CA VAL A 46 8.16 11.42 6.15
C VAL A 46 9.46 11.66 5.38
N GLY A 47 9.43 11.44 4.08
CA GLY A 47 10.61 11.54 3.20
C GLY A 47 11.28 10.19 2.93
N ASP A 48 10.99 9.16 3.72
CA ASP A 48 11.49 7.80 3.45
C ASP A 48 10.84 7.24 2.19
N VAL A 49 11.55 6.32 1.53
CA VAL A 49 11.10 5.73 0.27
C VAL A 49 10.93 4.23 0.43
N VAL A 50 9.74 3.76 0.11
CA VAL A 50 9.39 2.36 0.00
C VAL A 50 9.46 1.98 -1.48
N LEU A 51 10.16 0.90 -1.80
CA LEU A 51 10.37 0.46 -3.18
C LEU A 51 9.70 -0.89 -3.41
N ALA A 52 8.82 -0.95 -4.39
CA ALA A 52 8.30 -2.20 -4.93
C ALA A 52 9.02 -2.47 -6.26
N ARG A 53 9.71 -3.60 -6.33
CA ARG A 53 10.45 -4.01 -7.52
C ARG A 53 9.85 -5.26 -8.10
N THR A 54 9.40 -5.18 -9.34
CA THR A 54 8.84 -6.32 -10.08
C THR A 54 9.78 -6.73 -11.19
N ALA A 55 10.07 -8.05 -11.27
CA ALA A 55 10.95 -8.59 -12.30
C ALA A 55 10.37 -9.89 -12.84
N VAL A 56 10.21 -9.97 -14.17
CA VAL A 56 9.72 -11.16 -14.88
C VAL A 56 10.65 -11.38 -16.08
N GLY A 57 11.51 -12.40 -16.01
CA GLY A 57 12.51 -12.63 -17.03
C GLY A 57 13.43 -11.41 -17.19
N PRO A 58 13.62 -10.89 -18.42
CA PRO A 58 14.42 -9.70 -18.65
C PRO A 58 13.70 -8.39 -18.34
N LEU A 59 12.38 -8.45 -18.09
CA LEU A 59 11.57 -7.27 -17.81
C LEU A 59 11.62 -6.95 -16.32
N ARG A 60 11.91 -5.70 -16.01
CA ARG A 60 11.99 -5.22 -14.64
C ARG A 60 11.52 -3.77 -14.56
N PHE A 61 10.71 -3.46 -13.52
CA PHE A 61 10.37 -2.08 -13.23
C PHE A 61 10.30 -1.84 -11.72
N ASP A 62 10.60 -0.62 -11.35
CA ASP A 62 10.58 -0.17 -9.97
C ASP A 62 9.43 0.81 -9.76
N ASP A 63 8.77 0.69 -8.62
CA ASP A 63 7.73 1.59 -8.17
C ASP A 63 8.17 2.19 -6.82
N PRO A 64 8.97 3.26 -6.83
CA PRO A 64 9.36 3.95 -5.61
C PRO A 64 8.23 4.83 -5.12
N MET A 65 7.95 4.74 -3.82
CA MET A 65 6.90 5.50 -3.16
C MET A 65 7.49 6.26 -1.98
N GLU A 66 7.32 7.56 -1.99
CA GLU A 66 7.76 8.43 -0.89
C GLU A 66 6.65 8.56 0.14
N ILE A 67 7.00 8.40 1.41
CA ILE A 67 6.09 8.68 2.52
C ILE A 67 5.97 10.20 2.64
N VAL A 68 4.79 10.73 2.35
CA VAL A 68 4.54 12.18 2.38
C VAL A 68 3.72 12.62 3.58
N GLU A 69 3.05 11.68 4.24
CA GLU A 69 2.33 11.94 5.48
C GLU A 69 2.36 10.67 6.33
N LEU A 70 2.62 10.80 7.63
CA LEU A 70 2.70 9.66 8.53
C LEU A 70 2.25 10.07 9.92
N VAL A 71 1.09 9.57 10.33
CA VAL A 71 0.51 9.81 11.65
C VAL A 71 0.13 8.45 12.24
N PRO A 72 0.90 7.91 13.20
CA PRO A 72 0.50 6.66 13.87
C PRO A 72 -0.80 6.83 14.64
N PRO A 73 -1.58 5.76 14.82
CA PRO A 73 -2.81 5.82 15.61
C PRO A 73 -2.49 6.09 17.08
N GLY A 74 -3.43 6.75 17.75
CA GLY A 74 -3.34 7.04 19.16
C GLY A 74 -4.74 7.23 19.74
N PRO A 75 -4.86 7.57 21.04
CA PRO A 75 -6.17 7.81 21.66
C PRO A 75 -6.94 8.89 20.92
N GLY A 76 -8.13 8.55 20.40
CA GLY A 76 -8.97 9.46 19.65
C GLY A 76 -8.39 9.90 18.30
N ARG A 77 -7.39 9.20 17.78
CA ARG A 77 -6.70 9.58 16.55
C ARG A 77 -6.52 8.37 15.65
N ASP A 78 -6.99 8.48 14.41
CA ASP A 78 -6.76 7.47 13.38
C ASP A 78 -5.31 7.47 12.92
N GLY A 79 -4.80 6.28 12.56
CA GLY A 79 -3.53 6.16 11.87
C GLY A 79 -3.70 6.54 10.39
N LEU A 80 -2.73 7.28 9.85
CA LEU A 80 -2.74 7.71 8.47
C LEU A 80 -1.34 7.66 7.89
N CYS A 81 -1.19 6.97 6.76
CA CYS A 81 0.04 6.99 5.97
C CYS A 81 -0.32 7.29 4.52
N ARG A 82 0.30 8.32 3.96
CA ARG A 82 0.21 8.65 2.54
C ARG A 82 1.52 8.39 1.86
N LEU A 83 1.46 7.70 0.74
CA LEU A 83 2.62 7.48 -0.12
C LEU A 83 2.33 8.08 -1.49
N ALA A 84 3.33 8.80 -2.03
CA ALA A 84 3.28 9.32 -3.39
C ALA A 84 4.21 8.50 -4.27
N LYS A 85 3.70 7.99 -5.38
CA LYS A 85 4.51 7.23 -6.35
C LYS A 85 5.41 8.20 -7.11
N ARG A 86 6.71 7.95 -7.06
CA ARG A 86 7.73 8.86 -7.65
C ARG A 86 8.38 8.32 -8.91
N GLY A 87 8.02 7.10 -9.32
CA GLY A 87 8.55 6.50 -10.52
C GLY A 87 7.84 6.94 -11.80
N ARG A 88 8.40 6.52 -12.94
CA ARG A 88 7.79 6.76 -14.26
C ARG A 88 6.84 5.64 -14.69
N PRO A 89 7.15 4.35 -14.43
CA PRO A 89 6.27 3.27 -14.86
C PRO A 89 4.91 3.31 -14.20
N VAL A 90 4.85 3.66 -12.91
CA VAL A 90 3.60 3.71 -12.15
C VAL A 90 3.54 5.05 -11.42
N ARG A 91 2.45 5.76 -11.61
CA ARG A 91 2.18 7.06 -10.96
C ARG A 91 0.91 6.96 -10.12
N GLY A 92 0.77 7.84 -9.16
CA GLY A 92 -0.39 7.92 -8.29
C GLY A 92 0.00 7.96 -6.83
N GLY A 93 -0.82 7.32 -5.99
CA GLY A 93 -0.56 7.29 -4.55
C GLY A 93 -1.36 6.24 -3.83
N VAL A 94 -0.96 6.02 -2.59
CA VAL A 94 -1.59 5.07 -1.68
C VAL A 94 -1.91 5.80 -0.38
N VAL A 95 -3.10 5.54 0.17
CA VAL A 95 -3.49 6.01 1.50
C VAL A 95 -3.84 4.80 2.34
N LEU A 96 -3.16 4.65 3.47
CA LEU A 96 -3.46 3.64 4.46
C LEU A 96 -4.05 4.31 5.70
N ARG A 97 -5.17 3.80 6.19
CA ARG A 97 -5.82 4.28 7.42
C ARG A 97 -6.07 3.14 8.38
N VAL A 98 -5.95 3.44 9.65
CA VAL A 98 -6.34 2.53 10.73
C VAL A 98 -7.25 3.29 11.68
N ARG A 99 -8.45 2.75 11.89
CA ARG A 99 -9.44 3.32 12.81
C ARG A 99 -9.77 2.31 13.90
N ALA A 100 -9.85 2.78 15.13
CA ALA A 100 -10.33 1.96 16.24
C ALA A 100 -11.83 1.73 16.11
N VAL A 101 -12.27 0.47 16.21
CA VAL A 101 -13.69 0.10 16.18
C VAL A 101 -13.90 -1.02 17.21
N GLY A 102 -14.76 -0.76 18.20
CA GLY A 102 -15.28 -1.75 19.15
C GLY A 102 -14.45 -3.03 19.39
N GLY A 103 -13.32 -2.95 20.07
CA GLY A 103 -12.48 -4.10 20.37
C GLY A 103 -11.50 -4.51 19.28
N GLY A 104 -11.40 -3.76 18.21
CA GLY A 104 -10.47 -4.05 17.11
C GLY A 104 -10.23 -2.82 16.26
N SER A 105 -10.02 -3.05 14.97
CA SER A 105 -9.69 -1.99 14.02
C SER A 105 -10.39 -2.19 12.69
N VAL A 106 -10.49 -1.10 11.94
CA VAL A 106 -10.79 -1.11 10.50
C VAL A 106 -9.57 -0.57 9.78
N ALA A 107 -9.05 -1.37 8.85
CA ALA A 107 -7.96 -0.97 7.96
C ALA A 107 -8.52 -0.57 6.61
N VAL A 108 -8.10 0.56 6.08
CA VAL A 108 -8.50 1.05 4.77
C VAL A 108 -7.25 1.25 3.93
N TRP A 109 -7.28 0.72 2.71
CA TRP A 109 -6.25 0.90 1.69
C TRP A 109 -6.92 1.51 0.47
N ALA A 110 -6.61 2.75 0.19
CA ALA A 110 -7.06 3.45 -1.01
C ALA A 110 -5.87 3.69 -1.92
N GLU A 111 -5.99 3.32 -3.18
CA GLU A 111 -4.91 3.48 -4.14
C GLU A 111 -5.45 4.04 -5.44
N GLU A 112 -4.69 4.95 -6.02
CA GLU A 112 -4.87 5.37 -7.38
C GLU A 112 -3.56 5.18 -8.13
N LEU A 113 -3.65 4.65 -9.35
CA LEU A 113 -2.47 4.37 -10.13
C LEU A 113 -2.72 4.55 -11.62
N ARG A 114 -1.65 4.97 -12.30
CA ARG A 114 -1.56 5.02 -13.74
C ARG A 114 -0.28 4.34 -14.17
N ILE A 115 -0.45 3.34 -15.03
CA ILE A 115 0.67 2.56 -15.55
C ILE A 115 1.00 3.10 -16.94
N SER A 116 2.27 3.49 -17.16
CA SER A 116 2.73 3.97 -18.45
C SER A 116 2.52 2.92 -19.53
N GLY A 117 1.97 3.35 -20.67
CA GLY A 117 1.69 2.46 -21.79
C GLY A 117 0.36 1.72 -21.71
N VAL A 118 -0.35 1.82 -20.58
CA VAL A 118 -1.69 1.24 -20.43
C VAL A 118 -2.74 2.31 -20.75
N PRO A 119 -3.63 2.08 -21.74
CA PRO A 119 -4.63 3.08 -22.10
C PRO A 119 -5.71 3.21 -21.02
N ARG A 120 -6.34 4.39 -20.97
CA ARG A 120 -7.35 4.71 -19.95
C ARG A 120 -8.56 3.80 -19.99
N PHE A 121 -8.92 3.28 -21.17
CA PHE A 121 -10.06 2.36 -21.23
C PHE A 121 -9.80 1.05 -20.47
N ALA A 122 -8.55 0.74 -20.16
CA ALA A 122 -8.18 -0.42 -19.34
C ALA A 122 -8.25 -0.14 -17.82
N ASP A 123 -8.52 1.10 -17.39
CA ASP A 123 -8.60 1.45 -15.97
C ASP A 123 -9.52 0.52 -15.16
N PRO A 124 -10.71 0.11 -15.62
CA PRO A 124 -11.53 -0.83 -14.87
C PRO A 124 -10.85 -2.18 -14.63
N VAL A 125 -10.09 -2.68 -15.61
CA VAL A 125 -9.33 -3.93 -15.47
C VAL A 125 -8.17 -3.77 -14.50
N VAL A 126 -7.46 -2.65 -14.60
CA VAL A 126 -6.36 -2.33 -13.68
C VAL A 126 -6.88 -2.21 -12.25
N ALA A 127 -8.00 -1.52 -12.05
CA ALA A 127 -8.61 -1.38 -10.73
C ALA A 127 -9.08 -2.73 -10.17
N ALA A 128 -9.70 -3.57 -10.98
CA ALA A 128 -10.17 -4.89 -10.56
C ALA A 128 -8.99 -5.80 -10.19
N THR A 129 -7.93 -5.79 -10.99
CA THR A 129 -6.70 -6.55 -10.72
C THR A 129 -6.04 -6.05 -9.43
N GLY A 130 -5.92 -4.75 -9.26
CA GLY A 130 -5.38 -4.14 -8.04
C GLY A 130 -6.18 -4.55 -6.81
N ARG A 131 -7.50 -4.48 -6.91
CA ARG A 131 -8.39 -4.88 -5.81
C ARG A 131 -8.18 -6.36 -5.43
N LEU A 132 -8.02 -7.22 -6.39
CA LEU A 132 -7.77 -8.64 -6.14
C LEU A 132 -6.40 -8.88 -5.51
N VAL A 133 -5.35 -8.34 -6.11
CA VAL A 133 -3.96 -8.55 -5.66
C VAL A 133 -3.74 -7.92 -4.28
N PHE A 134 -4.07 -6.66 -4.12
CA PHE A 134 -3.84 -5.95 -2.86
C PHE A 134 -4.83 -6.34 -1.77
N GLY A 135 -5.99 -6.85 -2.14
CA GLY A 135 -6.90 -7.51 -1.20
C GLY A 135 -6.23 -8.70 -0.52
N ARG A 136 -5.53 -9.52 -1.28
CA ARG A 136 -4.78 -10.66 -0.73
C ARG A 136 -3.60 -10.21 0.13
N VAL A 137 -2.92 -9.15 -0.28
CA VAL A 137 -1.84 -8.55 0.52
C VAL A 137 -2.39 -8.08 1.87
N LEU A 138 -3.46 -7.32 1.84
CA LEU A 138 -4.09 -6.78 3.05
C LEU A 138 -4.56 -7.90 3.99
N ASP A 139 -5.22 -8.92 3.46
CA ASP A 139 -5.67 -10.07 4.24
C ASP A 139 -4.49 -10.79 4.90
N ARG A 140 -3.37 -10.92 4.19
CA ARG A 140 -2.16 -11.55 4.73
C ARG A 140 -1.52 -10.72 5.83
N LEU A 141 -1.47 -9.41 5.66
CA LEU A 141 -0.89 -8.50 6.67
C LEU A 141 -1.67 -8.53 7.98
N LEU A 142 -2.99 -8.71 7.90
CA LEU A 142 -3.88 -8.67 9.07
C LEU A 142 -4.11 -10.01 9.77
N ARG A 143 -3.48 -11.05 9.30
CA ARG A 143 -3.55 -12.38 9.94
C ARG A 143 -2.75 -12.52 11.22
#